data_fcb71461202537f43a5f2820325253c4
#
_entry.id   fcb71461202537f43a5f2820325253c4
#
_cell.length_a   1.000
_cell.length_b   1.000
_cell.length_c   1.000
_cell.angle_alpha   90.00
_cell.angle_beta   90.00
_cell.angle_gamma   90.00
#
_symmetry.space_group_name_H-M   'P 1'
#
loop_
_entity.id
_entity.type
_entity.pdbx_description
1 polymer ?
#
loop_
_entity_poly.entity_id
_entity_poly.type
_entity_poly.pdbx_seq_one_letter_code
_entity_poly.pdbx_strand_id
1 'polypeptide(L)'
;MPSTFPYPPGFIRQYDPTQDSDVVLQLIMESFKLKDDPEGMHTLQRMREVAQQQRENIWLSPATTNMPGLVWEIDGKVVGNINIISFFDKLRHIALIANVAVSPEHQGQGIATALTKHALRYLKSKRAYQVWLQVSSDNVIAKNLYKKLGFEVVRTINNWVLKKGIWQKPTGNYDLSNYRFGIRKFADWGWQKEQLLQAYPTDTRWYGNVEFNKFSPWAILNILSWDEYSSLRHFTLKEQGVIKGVLSWQYGLPRADALWMALEKTTAENEHAYALIAEFLEHYWKNGSIRLEYPFGRAEGALESLGFTLSRQLDWMKLH
;
A
#
# COMPACT_ATOMS: atom_id res chain seq x y z
N MET A 1 43.24 2.63 4.57
CA MET A 1 42.87 3.25 5.86
C MET A 1 41.47 2.83 6.18
N PRO A 2 41.15 2.19 7.31
CA PRO A 2 39.78 1.87 7.66
C PRO A 2 39.05 3.19 7.97
N SER A 3 37.95 3.44 7.28
CA SER A 3 37.08 4.58 7.56
C SER A 3 36.40 4.36 8.91
N THR A 4 36.97 4.94 9.93
CA THR A 4 36.30 5.10 11.22
C THR A 4 35.20 6.13 11.08
N PHE A 5 34.03 5.73 10.59
CA PHE A 5 32.82 6.48 10.92
C PHE A 5 32.54 6.15 12.40
N PRO A 6 32.66 7.11 13.31
CA PRO A 6 32.21 6.89 14.67
C PRO A 6 30.71 6.49 14.60
N TYR A 7 30.37 5.46 15.33
CA TYR A 7 28.93 5.13 15.53
C TYR A 7 28.26 6.39 16.04
N PRO A 8 27.04 6.74 15.52
CA PRO A 8 26.33 7.87 16.07
C PRO A 8 26.14 7.71 17.57
N PRO A 9 26.15 8.79 18.36
CA PRO A 9 25.95 8.73 19.80
C PRO A 9 24.60 8.05 20.08
N GLY A 10 24.52 7.32 21.21
CA GLY A 10 23.32 6.57 21.60
C GLY A 10 23.40 5.08 21.32
N PHE A 11 22.28 4.40 21.48
CA PHE A 11 22.18 2.96 21.36
C PHE A 11 20.81 2.52 20.81
N ILE A 12 20.75 1.26 20.33
CA ILE A 12 19.53 0.63 19.89
C ILE A 12 18.93 -0.19 21.03
N ARG A 13 17.65 -0.03 21.27
CA ARG A 13 16.86 -0.93 22.12
C ARG A 13 15.54 -1.32 21.46
N GLN A 14 14.90 -2.29 22.05
CA GLN A 14 13.56 -2.67 21.64
C GLN A 14 12.55 -1.55 21.94
N TYR A 15 11.62 -1.35 21.04
CA TYR A 15 10.48 -0.46 21.21
C TYR A 15 9.58 -0.96 22.35
N ASP A 16 9.23 -0.07 23.27
CA ASP A 16 8.28 -0.31 24.33
C ASP A 16 6.99 0.45 24.05
N PRO A 17 5.87 -0.26 23.77
CA PRO A 17 4.60 0.39 23.46
C PRO A 17 4.10 1.34 24.55
N THR A 18 4.46 1.09 25.80
CA THR A 18 3.97 1.87 26.95
C THR A 18 4.68 3.22 27.08
N GLN A 19 5.95 3.27 26.70
CA GLN A 19 6.81 4.44 26.88
C GLN A 19 7.05 5.21 25.58
N ASP A 20 7.17 4.49 24.45
CA ASP A 20 7.70 5.07 23.21
C ASP A 20 6.61 5.48 22.20
N SER A 21 5.35 5.02 22.38
CA SER A 21 4.33 5.17 21.34
C SER A 21 4.12 6.60 20.90
N ASP A 22 4.03 7.55 21.83
CA ASP A 22 3.72 8.92 21.48
C ASP A 22 4.88 9.59 20.73
N VAL A 23 6.12 9.36 21.19
CA VAL A 23 7.33 9.89 20.54
C VAL A 23 7.53 9.27 19.16
N VAL A 24 7.33 7.95 19.03
CA VAL A 24 7.45 7.24 17.74
C VAL A 24 6.39 7.71 16.77
N LEU A 25 5.15 7.90 17.19
CA LEU A 25 4.09 8.44 16.34
C LEU A 25 4.42 9.86 15.86
N GLN A 26 4.99 10.69 16.72
CA GLN A 26 5.43 12.02 16.34
C GLN A 26 6.58 11.95 15.31
N LEU A 27 7.60 11.11 15.53
CA LEU A 27 8.68 10.89 14.57
C LEU A 27 8.18 10.45 13.20
N ILE A 28 7.22 9.54 13.17
CA ILE A 28 6.59 9.06 11.93
C ILE A 28 5.85 10.22 11.24
N MET A 29 5.04 10.96 11.98
CA MET A 29 4.26 12.08 11.46
C MET A 29 5.16 13.14 10.80
N GLU A 30 6.27 13.49 11.46
CA GLU A 30 7.23 14.49 10.99
C GLU A 30 8.04 13.98 9.79
N SER A 31 8.57 12.74 9.88
CA SER A 31 9.42 12.14 8.83
C SER A 31 8.69 11.92 7.52
N PHE A 32 7.41 11.57 7.57
CA PHE A 32 6.59 11.29 6.40
C PHE A 32 5.69 12.46 5.99
N LYS A 33 5.81 13.62 6.65
CA LYS A 33 5.00 14.83 6.37
C LYS A 33 3.49 14.54 6.33
N LEU A 34 3.01 13.72 7.26
CA LEU A 34 1.64 13.21 7.23
C LEU A 34 0.59 14.23 7.67
N LYS A 35 0.97 15.42 8.15
CA LYS A 35 0.02 16.44 8.63
C LYS A 35 -1.02 16.84 7.57
N ASP A 36 -0.58 16.86 6.30
CA ASP A 36 -1.42 17.27 5.17
C ASP A 36 -2.00 16.07 4.40
N ASP A 37 -1.75 14.84 4.89
CA ASP A 37 -2.20 13.59 4.27
C ASP A 37 -3.28 12.93 5.13
N PRO A 38 -4.57 13.01 4.74
CA PRO A 38 -5.67 12.43 5.51
C PRO A 38 -5.56 10.90 5.69
N GLU A 39 -4.97 10.22 4.72
CA GLU A 39 -4.79 8.77 4.77
C GLU A 39 -3.66 8.39 5.72
N GLY A 40 -2.56 9.16 5.68
CA GLY A 40 -1.45 9.05 6.62
C GLY A 40 -1.86 9.35 8.06
N MET A 41 -2.61 10.42 8.28
CA MET A 41 -3.13 10.78 9.60
C MET A 41 -4.00 9.70 10.23
N HIS A 42 -4.83 9.06 9.41
CA HIS A 42 -5.60 7.95 9.97
C HIS A 42 -4.77 6.70 10.22
N THR A 43 -3.78 6.40 9.42
CA THR A 43 -2.86 5.31 9.71
C THR A 43 -2.20 5.54 11.07
N LEU A 44 -1.78 6.78 11.34
CA LEU A 44 -1.27 7.18 12.65
C LEU A 44 -2.30 7.04 13.76
N GLN A 45 -3.56 7.42 13.52
CA GLN A 45 -4.62 7.26 14.50
C GLN A 45 -4.87 5.79 14.83
N ARG A 46 -4.92 4.92 13.83
CA ARG A 46 -5.01 3.46 14.06
C ARG A 46 -3.81 2.92 14.84
N MET A 47 -2.60 3.37 14.52
CA MET A 47 -1.40 2.99 15.29
C MET A 47 -1.51 3.45 16.75
N ARG A 48 -2.04 4.65 16.97
CA ARG A 48 -2.30 5.18 18.33
C ARG A 48 -3.33 4.34 19.09
N GLU A 49 -4.44 3.98 18.44
CA GLU A 49 -5.48 3.13 19.02
C GLU A 49 -4.93 1.74 19.40
N VAL A 50 -4.15 1.13 18.51
CA VAL A 50 -3.48 -0.15 18.78
C VAL A 50 -2.50 -0.03 19.96
N ALA A 51 -1.69 1.02 19.98
CA ALA A 51 -0.75 1.27 21.08
C ALA A 51 -1.49 1.48 22.41
N GLN A 52 -2.61 2.19 22.40
CA GLN A 52 -3.45 2.40 23.60
C GLN A 52 -4.07 1.10 24.07
N GLN A 53 -4.62 0.28 23.18
CA GLN A 53 -5.14 -1.04 23.53
C GLN A 53 -4.06 -1.96 24.11
N GLN A 54 -2.82 -1.87 23.63
CA GLN A 54 -1.68 -2.61 24.19
C GLN A 54 -1.33 -2.14 25.62
N ARG A 55 -1.44 -0.84 25.89
CA ARG A 55 -1.25 -0.28 27.25
C ARG A 55 -2.32 -0.78 28.24
N GLU A 56 -3.57 -0.86 27.77
CA GLU A 56 -4.72 -1.25 28.60
C GLU A 56 -4.82 -2.77 28.84
N ASN A 57 -4.36 -3.57 27.89
CA ASN A 57 -4.52 -5.03 27.85
C ASN A 57 -3.21 -5.81 27.95
N ILE A 58 -2.29 -5.39 28.81
CA ILE A 58 -0.98 -6.06 29.01
C ILE A 58 -1.11 -7.56 29.26
N TRP A 59 -2.23 -8.02 29.86
CA TRP A 59 -2.48 -9.42 30.23
C TRP A 59 -3.19 -10.26 29.16
N LEU A 60 -3.71 -9.65 28.09
CA LEU A 60 -4.54 -10.33 27.09
C LEU A 60 -3.95 -10.29 25.68
N SER A 61 -2.73 -9.74 25.50
CA SER A 61 -2.15 -9.65 24.17
C SER A 61 -1.67 -11.03 23.70
N PRO A 62 -2.36 -11.67 22.73
CA PRO A 62 -1.79 -12.85 22.07
C PRO A 62 -0.49 -12.44 21.37
N ALA A 63 0.42 -13.37 21.24
CA ALA A 63 1.73 -13.21 20.60
C ALA A 63 1.71 -12.63 19.16
N THR A 64 0.55 -12.39 18.58
CA THR A 64 0.31 -11.84 17.25
C THR A 64 0.43 -10.32 17.15
N THR A 65 0.47 -9.58 18.27
CA THR A 65 0.61 -8.11 18.28
C THR A 65 2.03 -7.62 18.56
N ASN A 66 2.99 -8.50 18.73
CA ASN A 66 4.40 -8.12 18.79
C ASN A 66 4.90 -7.67 17.41
N MET A 67 4.60 -6.42 17.05
CA MET A 67 5.41 -5.73 16.05
C MET A 67 6.77 -5.45 16.71
N PRO A 68 7.82 -6.23 16.42
CA PRO A 68 9.12 -5.92 16.96
C PRO A 68 9.57 -4.61 16.32
N GLY A 69 9.53 -3.55 17.12
CA GLY A 69 10.09 -2.26 16.78
C GLY A 69 11.45 -2.13 17.45
N LEU A 70 12.31 -1.33 16.86
CA LEU A 70 13.54 -0.89 17.47
C LEU A 70 13.55 0.62 17.49
N VAL A 71 14.09 1.19 18.55
CA VAL A 71 14.30 2.62 18.68
C VAL A 71 15.78 2.93 18.86
N TRP A 72 16.17 4.11 18.42
CA TRP A 72 17.47 4.70 18.70
C TRP A 72 17.32 5.74 19.78
N GLU A 73 18.06 5.57 20.88
CA GLU A 73 17.99 6.46 22.03
C GLU A 73 19.31 7.21 22.23
N ILE A 74 19.22 8.51 22.48
CA ILE A 74 20.32 9.41 22.86
C ILE A 74 19.90 10.16 24.11
N ASP A 75 20.70 10.10 25.17
CA ASP A 75 20.44 10.81 26.44
C ASP A 75 19.01 10.67 26.97
N GLY A 76 18.48 9.45 26.91
CA GLY A 76 17.13 9.12 27.38
C GLY A 76 16.00 9.56 26.41
N LYS A 77 16.32 10.06 25.21
CA LYS A 77 15.33 10.49 24.21
C LYS A 77 15.36 9.58 23.00
N VAL A 78 14.18 9.12 22.58
CA VAL A 78 14.02 8.37 21.32
C VAL A 78 14.11 9.33 20.15
N VAL A 79 15.12 9.16 19.31
CA VAL A 79 15.40 10.01 18.12
C VAL A 79 15.29 9.27 16.81
N GLY A 80 15.08 7.94 16.84
CA GLY A 80 14.90 7.12 15.64
C GLY A 80 14.05 5.90 15.91
N ASN A 81 13.36 5.42 14.89
CA ASN A 81 12.47 4.27 14.94
C ASN A 81 12.54 3.42 13.67
N ILE A 82 12.31 2.12 13.82
CA ILE A 82 12.05 1.16 12.75
C ILE A 82 11.06 0.12 13.25
N ASN A 83 10.04 -0.19 12.44
CA ASN A 83 9.10 -1.26 12.73
C ASN A 83 9.33 -2.45 11.79
N ILE A 84 9.04 -3.65 12.29
CA ILE A 84 9.07 -4.89 11.54
C ILE A 84 7.68 -5.50 11.62
N ILE A 85 7.01 -5.65 10.49
CA ILE A 85 5.70 -6.28 10.39
C ILE A 85 5.92 -7.68 9.82
N SER A 86 5.45 -8.71 10.52
CA SER A 86 5.58 -10.10 10.11
C SER A 86 4.31 -10.60 9.45
N PHE A 87 4.48 -11.26 8.32
CA PHE A 87 3.42 -11.95 7.59
C PHE A 87 3.82 -13.42 7.40
N PHE A 88 2.83 -14.28 7.26
CA PHE A 88 3.06 -15.68 6.98
C PHE A 88 2.27 -16.08 5.73
N ASP A 89 3.00 -16.47 4.69
CA ASP A 89 2.42 -17.13 3.53
C ASP A 89 2.68 -18.64 3.66
N LYS A 90 1.62 -19.37 4.02
CA LYS A 90 1.69 -20.76 4.45
C LYS A 90 2.63 -20.88 5.67
N LEU A 91 3.81 -21.46 5.50
CA LEU A 91 4.83 -21.60 6.56
C LEU A 91 6.04 -20.65 6.35
N ARG A 92 5.97 -19.75 5.37
CA ARG A 92 7.08 -18.86 5.04
C ARG A 92 6.92 -17.53 5.74
N HIS A 93 7.88 -17.17 6.58
CA HIS A 93 7.92 -15.89 7.25
C HIS A 93 8.38 -14.81 6.27
N ILE A 94 7.51 -13.84 6.00
CA ILE A 94 7.80 -12.64 5.19
C ILE A 94 7.80 -11.45 6.13
N ALA A 95 8.82 -10.61 6.04
CA ALA A 95 8.94 -9.43 6.87
C ALA A 95 8.86 -8.16 6.03
N LEU A 96 8.11 -7.17 6.51
CA LEU A 96 8.08 -5.82 5.98
C LEU A 96 8.76 -4.88 6.97
N ILE A 97 9.83 -4.23 6.54
CA ILE A 97 10.43 -3.10 7.25
C ILE A 97 9.57 -1.87 6.94
N ALA A 98 9.10 -1.22 8.00
CA ALA A 98 8.19 -0.08 7.92
C ALA A 98 8.60 1.03 8.88
N ASN A 99 8.11 2.24 8.64
CA ASN A 99 8.23 3.39 9.54
C ASN A 99 9.66 3.68 9.99
N VAL A 100 10.63 3.60 9.08
CA VAL A 100 12.00 4.03 9.36
C VAL A 100 12.01 5.55 9.43
N ALA A 101 12.09 6.07 10.63
CA ALA A 101 12.03 7.50 10.92
C ALA A 101 13.21 7.90 11.80
N VAL A 102 13.76 9.09 11.55
CA VAL A 102 14.82 9.72 12.37
C VAL A 102 14.49 11.20 12.50
N SER A 103 14.57 11.74 13.72
CA SER A 103 14.31 13.14 13.97
C SER A 103 15.17 14.03 13.07
N PRO A 104 14.65 15.17 12.57
CA PRO A 104 15.39 16.04 11.65
C PRO A 104 16.79 16.43 12.14
N GLU A 105 16.94 16.70 13.45
CA GLU A 105 18.19 17.10 14.07
C GLU A 105 19.27 16.00 14.09
N HIS A 106 18.85 14.73 13.92
CA HIS A 106 19.73 13.56 13.99
C HIS A 106 19.85 12.84 12.63
N GLN A 107 19.28 13.41 11.57
CA GLN A 107 19.44 12.86 10.22
C GLN A 107 20.89 13.02 9.73
N GLY A 108 21.27 12.22 8.74
CA GLY A 108 22.63 12.24 8.18
C GLY A 108 23.70 11.59 9.03
N GLN A 109 23.41 11.22 10.29
CA GLN A 109 24.38 10.63 11.23
C GLN A 109 24.47 9.09 11.15
N GLY A 110 23.79 8.45 10.22
CA GLY A 110 23.84 6.99 10.04
C GLY A 110 22.86 6.18 10.89
N ILE A 111 22.01 6.82 11.69
CA ILE A 111 21.03 6.16 12.59
C ILE A 111 20.10 5.24 11.83
N ALA A 112 19.47 5.71 10.73
CA ALA A 112 18.59 4.87 9.91
C ALA A 112 19.30 3.63 9.34
N THR A 113 20.57 3.79 8.95
CA THR A 113 21.41 2.67 8.46
C THR A 113 21.69 1.66 9.59
N ALA A 114 22.00 2.14 10.79
CA ALA A 114 22.29 1.30 11.94
C ALA A 114 21.03 0.54 12.39
N LEU A 115 19.87 1.19 12.47
CA LEU A 115 18.57 0.58 12.76
C LEU A 115 18.23 -0.50 11.73
N THR A 116 18.35 -0.19 10.44
CA THR A 116 18.04 -1.14 9.37
C THR A 116 18.98 -2.35 9.42
N LYS A 117 20.29 -2.13 9.59
CA LYS A 117 21.24 -3.25 9.74
C LYS A 117 20.92 -4.14 10.96
N HIS A 118 20.47 -3.55 12.05
CA HIS A 118 20.08 -4.31 13.24
C HIS A 118 18.81 -5.12 12.98
N ALA A 119 17.81 -4.52 12.35
CA ALA A 119 16.58 -5.20 11.93
C ALA A 119 16.89 -6.39 11.00
N LEU A 120 17.78 -6.21 10.02
CA LEU A 120 18.18 -7.28 9.11
C LEU A 120 18.88 -8.43 9.84
N ARG A 121 19.75 -8.15 10.81
CA ARG A 121 20.38 -9.21 11.64
C ARG A 121 19.33 -9.96 12.45
N TYR A 122 18.37 -9.24 13.05
CA TYR A 122 17.26 -9.86 13.76
C TYR A 122 16.43 -10.76 12.84
N LEU A 123 16.04 -10.27 11.66
CA LEU A 123 15.26 -11.03 10.69
C LEU A 123 16.00 -12.28 10.17
N LYS A 124 17.32 -12.17 9.98
CA LYS A 124 18.16 -13.32 9.63
C LYS A 124 18.15 -14.37 10.75
N SER A 125 18.25 -13.97 12.02
CA SER A 125 18.17 -14.90 13.17
C SER A 125 16.80 -15.59 13.27
N LYS A 126 15.73 -14.92 12.83
CA LYS A 126 14.36 -15.47 12.74
C LYS A 126 14.10 -16.25 11.46
N ARG A 127 15.12 -16.45 10.61
CA ARG A 127 15.02 -17.16 9.33
C ARG A 127 13.91 -16.63 8.43
N ALA A 128 13.76 -15.30 8.37
CA ALA A 128 12.81 -14.67 7.46
C ALA A 128 13.11 -15.13 6.01
N TYR A 129 12.07 -15.62 5.33
CA TYR A 129 12.18 -16.11 3.95
C TYR A 129 12.34 -14.97 2.95
N GLN A 130 11.66 -13.85 3.20
CA GLN A 130 11.76 -12.63 2.40
C GLN A 130 11.69 -11.40 3.30
N VAL A 131 12.46 -10.38 2.94
CA VAL A 131 12.40 -9.06 3.60
C VAL A 131 12.10 -8.02 2.54
N TRP A 132 11.07 -7.24 2.81
CA TRP A 132 10.57 -6.19 1.94
C TRP A 132 10.51 -4.84 2.65
N LEU A 133 10.45 -3.79 1.88
CA LEU A 133 10.10 -2.44 2.35
C LEU A 133 9.38 -1.66 1.25
N GLN A 134 8.68 -0.61 1.67
CA GLN A 134 8.14 0.42 0.79
C GLN A 134 8.85 1.74 1.06
N VAL A 135 9.16 2.47 -0.01
CA VAL A 135 9.76 3.80 0.08
C VAL A 135 9.13 4.72 -0.96
N SER A 136 8.93 5.99 -0.62
CA SER A 136 8.47 6.98 -1.59
C SER A 136 9.46 7.08 -2.74
N SER A 137 8.95 7.09 -3.98
CA SER A 137 9.81 7.04 -5.17
C SER A 137 10.69 8.29 -5.32
N ASP A 138 10.29 9.41 -4.74
CA ASP A 138 11.04 10.66 -4.67
C ASP A 138 12.08 10.71 -3.54
N ASN A 139 12.02 9.78 -2.57
CA ASN A 139 12.98 9.74 -1.46
C ASN A 139 14.31 9.07 -1.88
N VAL A 140 15.10 9.80 -2.65
CA VAL A 140 16.40 9.33 -3.18
C VAL A 140 17.36 8.93 -2.06
N ILE A 141 17.34 9.64 -0.91
CA ILE A 141 18.23 9.38 0.22
C ILE A 141 17.94 8.00 0.81
N ALA A 142 16.69 7.72 1.13
CA ALA A 142 16.28 6.43 1.67
C ALA A 142 16.50 5.29 0.67
N LYS A 143 16.17 5.50 -0.61
CA LYS A 143 16.40 4.51 -1.68
C LYS A 143 17.88 4.13 -1.78
N ASN A 144 18.78 5.12 -1.73
CA ASN A 144 20.22 4.88 -1.77
C ASN A 144 20.73 4.13 -0.52
N LEU A 145 20.16 4.44 0.66
CA LEU A 145 20.43 3.70 1.88
C LEU A 145 20.06 2.22 1.71
N TYR A 146 18.84 1.94 1.26
CA TYR A 146 18.36 0.57 1.12
C TYR A 146 19.10 -0.20 0.02
N LYS A 147 19.42 0.44 -1.11
CA LYS A 147 20.25 -0.17 -2.16
C LYS A 147 21.64 -0.58 -1.62
N LYS A 148 22.29 0.26 -0.81
CA LYS A 148 23.57 -0.07 -0.15
C LYS A 148 23.45 -1.24 0.83
N LEU A 149 22.27 -1.55 1.32
CA LEU A 149 21.97 -2.67 2.20
C LEU A 149 21.52 -3.93 1.45
N GLY A 150 21.53 -3.91 0.12
CA GLY A 150 21.19 -5.08 -0.71
C GLY A 150 19.72 -5.15 -1.13
N PHE A 151 18.94 -4.07 -0.95
CA PHE A 151 17.58 -4.03 -1.46
C PHE A 151 17.56 -3.57 -2.91
N GLU A 152 16.70 -4.19 -3.72
CA GLU A 152 16.44 -3.80 -5.11
C GLU A 152 14.97 -3.44 -5.31
N VAL A 153 14.72 -2.48 -6.21
CA VAL A 153 13.36 -2.08 -6.59
C VAL A 153 12.76 -3.19 -7.45
N VAL A 154 11.68 -3.78 -6.98
CA VAL A 154 10.94 -4.81 -7.72
C VAL A 154 9.83 -4.18 -8.57
N ARG A 155 9.16 -3.17 -8.03
CA ARG A 155 8.08 -2.46 -8.73
C ARG A 155 7.80 -1.11 -8.10
N THR A 156 7.12 -0.27 -8.88
CA THR A 156 6.57 1.01 -8.45
C THR A 156 5.05 0.98 -8.59
N ILE A 157 4.35 1.43 -7.56
CA ILE A 157 2.88 1.50 -7.51
C ILE A 157 2.47 2.96 -7.29
N ASN A 158 1.51 3.39 -8.07
CA ASN A 158 0.84 4.68 -7.91
C ASN A 158 -0.44 4.50 -7.09
N ASN A 159 -0.61 5.34 -6.09
CA ASN A 159 -1.83 5.46 -5.31
C ASN A 159 -2.60 6.68 -5.80
N TRP A 160 -3.73 6.43 -6.44
CA TRP A 160 -4.60 7.44 -7.01
C TRP A 160 -5.82 7.69 -6.13
N VAL A 161 -6.24 8.94 -6.04
CA VAL A 161 -7.43 9.34 -5.28
C VAL A 161 -8.29 10.27 -6.11
N LEU A 162 -9.57 9.94 -6.22
CA LEU A 162 -10.60 10.87 -6.68
C LEU A 162 -11.34 11.38 -5.43
N LYS A 163 -11.20 12.67 -5.14
CA LYS A 163 -11.83 13.28 -3.96
C LYS A 163 -13.32 13.53 -4.22
N LYS A 164 -14.11 13.45 -3.16
CA LYS A 164 -15.54 13.80 -3.18
C LYS A 164 -15.78 15.18 -3.80
N GLY A 165 -16.76 15.28 -4.71
CA GLY A 165 -17.22 16.54 -5.28
C GLY A 165 -16.33 17.14 -6.36
N ILE A 166 -15.21 16.51 -6.73
CA ILE A 166 -14.31 17.03 -7.77
C ILE A 166 -14.68 16.51 -9.17
N TRP A 167 -15.25 15.31 -9.25
CA TRP A 167 -15.54 14.73 -10.56
C TRP A 167 -16.62 15.53 -11.30
N GLN A 168 -16.29 15.91 -12.50
CA GLN A 168 -17.21 16.46 -13.51
C GLN A 168 -17.09 15.60 -14.75
N LYS A 169 -18.23 15.42 -15.46
CA LYS A 169 -18.18 14.66 -16.72
C LYS A 169 -17.19 15.34 -17.67
N PRO A 170 -16.13 14.64 -18.07
CA PRO A 170 -15.15 15.26 -18.96
C PRO A 170 -15.81 15.56 -20.31
N THR A 171 -15.57 16.76 -20.83
CA THR A 171 -15.94 17.16 -22.20
C THR A 171 -14.91 16.69 -23.22
N GLY A 172 -14.26 15.55 -23.01
CA GLY A 172 -13.05 15.17 -23.70
C GLY A 172 -13.23 14.12 -24.79
N ASN A 173 -12.20 14.00 -25.58
CA ASN A 173 -11.96 13.49 -26.92
C ASN A 173 -11.98 11.96 -27.11
N TYR A 174 -12.56 11.17 -26.20
CA TYR A 174 -12.66 9.74 -26.44
C TYR A 174 -14.00 9.39 -27.04
N ASP A 175 -13.98 8.79 -28.23
CA ASP A 175 -15.16 8.19 -28.83
C ASP A 175 -15.51 6.88 -28.13
N LEU A 176 -16.50 6.95 -27.26
CA LEU A 176 -16.97 5.77 -26.50
C LEU A 176 -18.03 4.94 -27.25
N SER A 177 -18.43 5.34 -28.46
CA SER A 177 -19.51 4.69 -29.23
C SER A 177 -19.25 3.23 -29.57
N ASN A 178 -17.98 2.83 -29.68
CA ASN A 178 -17.56 1.46 -29.97
C ASN A 178 -17.55 0.55 -28.75
N TYR A 179 -17.65 1.13 -27.54
CA TYR A 179 -17.59 0.39 -26.30
C TYR A 179 -18.98 0.07 -25.76
N ARG A 180 -19.10 -1.08 -25.13
CA ARG A 180 -20.28 -1.49 -24.37
C ARG A 180 -19.87 -1.74 -22.92
N PHE A 181 -20.40 -0.93 -22.02
CA PHE A 181 -20.25 -1.07 -20.60
C PHE A 181 -21.42 -1.83 -19.99
N GLY A 182 -21.17 -2.67 -18.98
CA GLY A 182 -22.22 -3.44 -18.32
C GLY A 182 -21.70 -4.26 -17.14
N ILE A 183 -22.61 -4.97 -16.49
CA ILE A 183 -22.27 -5.86 -15.37
C ILE A 183 -21.43 -7.02 -15.89
N ARG A 184 -20.35 -7.37 -15.17
CA ARG A 184 -19.49 -8.51 -15.48
C ARG A 184 -20.27 -9.81 -15.49
N LYS A 185 -20.15 -10.56 -16.56
CA LYS A 185 -20.71 -11.92 -16.66
C LYS A 185 -19.80 -12.94 -15.95
N PHE A 186 -20.38 -14.07 -15.59
CA PHE A 186 -19.68 -15.18 -14.97
C PHE A 186 -18.45 -15.66 -15.79
N ALA A 187 -18.65 -15.79 -17.09
CA ALA A 187 -17.60 -16.23 -18.03
C ALA A 187 -16.42 -15.25 -18.14
N ASP A 188 -16.61 -13.97 -17.79
CA ASP A 188 -15.58 -12.95 -17.89
C ASP A 188 -14.51 -13.08 -16.76
N TRP A 189 -14.76 -13.92 -15.73
CA TRP A 189 -13.88 -14.06 -14.57
C TRP A 189 -12.48 -14.58 -14.90
N GLY A 190 -12.38 -15.56 -15.79
CA GLY A 190 -11.08 -16.13 -16.17
C GLY A 190 -10.15 -15.04 -16.70
N TRP A 191 -10.65 -14.24 -17.64
CA TRP A 191 -9.93 -13.10 -18.21
C TRP A 191 -9.58 -12.05 -17.12
N GLN A 192 -10.57 -11.66 -16.31
CA GLN A 192 -10.34 -10.69 -15.23
C GLN A 192 -9.24 -11.15 -14.28
N LYS A 193 -9.27 -12.41 -13.85
CA LYS A 193 -8.28 -12.98 -12.95
C LYS A 193 -6.87 -12.89 -13.52
N GLU A 194 -6.71 -13.21 -14.79
CA GLU A 194 -5.42 -13.13 -15.47
C GLU A 194 -4.87 -11.69 -15.46
N GLN A 195 -5.68 -10.69 -15.84
CA GLN A 195 -5.25 -9.29 -15.88
C GLN A 195 -4.97 -8.74 -14.48
N LEU A 196 -5.78 -9.12 -13.46
CA LEU A 196 -5.51 -8.76 -12.08
C LEU A 196 -4.17 -9.33 -11.59
N LEU A 197 -3.81 -10.56 -11.98
CA LEU A 197 -2.53 -11.16 -11.62
C LEU A 197 -1.34 -10.45 -12.26
N GLN A 198 -1.51 -9.84 -13.42
CA GLN A 198 -0.49 -9.04 -14.08
C GLN A 198 -0.36 -7.65 -13.43
N ALA A 199 -1.49 -7.00 -13.12
CA ALA A 199 -1.49 -5.67 -12.49
C ALA A 199 -1.07 -5.73 -11.01
N TYR A 200 -1.49 -6.79 -10.30
CA TYR A 200 -1.25 -6.99 -8.86
C TYR A 200 -0.58 -8.35 -8.61
N PRO A 201 0.71 -8.48 -8.87
CA PRO A 201 1.42 -9.75 -8.80
C PRO A 201 1.42 -10.39 -7.41
N THR A 202 1.62 -11.70 -7.40
CA THR A 202 1.46 -12.56 -6.20
C THR A 202 2.47 -12.30 -5.10
N ASP A 203 3.63 -11.77 -5.44
CA ASP A 203 4.76 -11.58 -4.53
C ASP A 203 4.54 -10.49 -3.46
N THR A 204 3.53 -9.62 -3.62
CA THR A 204 3.14 -8.61 -2.63
C THR A 204 1.71 -8.77 -2.11
N ARG A 205 0.98 -9.82 -2.50
CA ARG A 205 -0.40 -10.05 -2.03
C ARG A 205 -0.51 -10.29 -0.53
N TRP A 206 0.54 -10.82 0.09
CA TRP A 206 0.61 -10.99 1.53
C TRP A 206 0.44 -9.68 2.31
N TYR A 207 0.80 -8.54 1.72
CA TYR A 207 0.68 -7.23 2.35
C TYR A 207 -0.76 -6.71 2.40
N GLY A 208 -1.48 -6.82 1.30
CA GLY A 208 -2.82 -6.21 1.15
C GLY A 208 -3.97 -7.14 1.51
N ASN A 209 -3.67 -8.40 1.83
CA ASN A 209 -4.69 -9.46 2.00
C ASN A 209 -5.70 -9.49 0.83
N VAL A 210 -5.25 -9.05 -0.37
CA VAL A 210 -6.12 -8.98 -1.55
C VAL A 210 -6.24 -10.37 -2.13
N GLU A 211 -7.12 -11.15 -1.53
CA GLU A 211 -7.51 -12.42 -2.11
C GLU A 211 -8.44 -12.16 -3.30
N PHE A 212 -7.91 -12.17 -4.52
CA PHE A 212 -8.75 -12.05 -5.71
C PHE A 212 -9.80 -13.14 -5.83
N ASN A 213 -9.68 -14.21 -5.05
CA ASN A 213 -10.76 -15.20 -4.93
C ASN A 213 -12.08 -14.58 -4.48
N LYS A 214 -12.06 -13.47 -3.73
CA LYS A 214 -13.27 -12.73 -3.38
C LYS A 214 -13.98 -12.10 -4.58
N PHE A 215 -13.28 -11.90 -5.70
CA PHE A 215 -13.86 -11.40 -6.95
C PHE A 215 -14.39 -12.52 -7.83
N SER A 216 -14.12 -13.78 -7.45
CA SER A 216 -14.66 -14.94 -8.14
C SER A 216 -16.19 -14.97 -8.06
N PRO A 217 -16.88 -15.33 -9.13
CA PRO A 217 -18.32 -15.57 -9.06
C PRO A 217 -18.73 -16.64 -8.03
N TRP A 218 -17.84 -17.59 -7.75
CA TRP A 218 -18.06 -18.65 -6.76
C TRP A 218 -17.90 -18.17 -5.31
N ALA A 219 -17.37 -16.99 -5.11
CA ALA A 219 -17.13 -16.42 -3.79
C ALA A 219 -18.44 -16.25 -2.98
N ILE A 220 -19.57 -16.04 -3.68
CA ILE A 220 -20.90 -15.94 -3.07
C ILE A 220 -21.31 -17.21 -2.30
N LEU A 221 -20.69 -18.34 -2.57
CA LEU A 221 -20.94 -19.60 -1.87
C LEU A 221 -20.22 -19.68 -0.52
N ASN A 222 -19.33 -18.73 -0.21
CA ASN A 222 -18.62 -18.68 1.05
C ASN A 222 -19.39 -17.82 2.08
N ILE A 223 -20.25 -18.48 2.85
CA ILE A 223 -21.13 -17.86 3.85
C ILE A 223 -20.37 -17.05 4.91
N LEU A 224 -19.13 -17.41 5.20
CA LEU A 224 -18.30 -16.74 6.24
C LEU A 224 -17.80 -15.34 5.83
N SER A 225 -17.92 -14.97 4.55
CA SER A 225 -17.43 -13.69 4.01
C SER A 225 -18.55 -12.85 3.41
N TRP A 226 -19.81 -13.11 3.75
CA TRP A 226 -20.98 -12.47 3.13
C TRP A 226 -20.93 -10.94 3.15
N ASP A 227 -20.48 -10.34 4.25
CA ASP A 227 -20.42 -8.88 4.39
C ASP A 227 -19.41 -8.24 3.42
N GLU A 228 -18.27 -8.89 3.17
CA GLU A 228 -17.30 -8.40 2.19
C GLU A 228 -17.81 -8.50 0.77
N TYR A 229 -18.60 -9.54 0.45
CA TYR A 229 -19.16 -9.74 -0.89
C TYR A 229 -20.34 -8.81 -1.20
N SER A 230 -21.12 -8.47 -0.19
CA SER A 230 -22.28 -7.60 -0.36
C SER A 230 -21.91 -6.21 -0.87
N SER A 231 -20.70 -5.75 -0.57
CA SER A 231 -20.17 -4.44 -0.97
C SER A 231 -19.35 -4.46 -2.27
N LEU A 232 -19.26 -5.61 -2.99
CA LEU A 232 -18.51 -5.71 -4.24
C LEU A 232 -19.42 -5.67 -5.46
N ARG A 233 -19.04 -4.90 -6.47
CA ARG A 233 -19.66 -4.87 -7.80
C ARG A 233 -18.58 -4.96 -8.87
N HIS A 234 -18.91 -5.59 -9.99
CA HIS A 234 -17.98 -5.79 -11.09
C HIS A 234 -18.61 -5.35 -12.39
N PHE A 235 -17.87 -4.60 -13.18
CA PHE A 235 -18.29 -4.05 -14.46
C PHE A 235 -17.30 -4.46 -15.54
N THR A 236 -17.79 -4.65 -16.76
CA THR A 236 -16.99 -5.04 -17.91
C THR A 236 -17.15 -4.01 -19.01
N LEU A 237 -16.04 -3.63 -19.64
CA LEU A 237 -15.97 -2.90 -20.89
C LEU A 237 -15.67 -3.88 -22.02
N LYS A 238 -16.46 -3.83 -23.09
CA LYS A 238 -16.28 -4.65 -24.29
C LYS A 238 -16.29 -3.78 -25.54
N GLU A 239 -15.42 -4.10 -26.46
CA GLU A 239 -15.39 -3.56 -27.81
C GLU A 239 -15.64 -4.69 -28.79
N GLN A 240 -16.66 -4.55 -29.64
CA GLN A 240 -17.06 -5.60 -30.60
C GLN A 240 -17.22 -7.00 -29.96
N GLY A 241 -17.70 -7.05 -28.72
CA GLY A 241 -17.88 -8.28 -27.95
C GLY A 241 -16.63 -8.80 -27.22
N VAL A 242 -15.44 -8.25 -27.49
CA VAL A 242 -14.17 -8.61 -26.83
C VAL A 242 -13.99 -7.79 -25.55
N ILE A 243 -13.57 -8.46 -24.46
CA ILE A 243 -13.31 -7.78 -23.18
C ILE A 243 -12.06 -6.91 -23.32
N LYS A 244 -12.17 -5.64 -22.94
CA LYS A 244 -11.07 -4.67 -22.89
C LYS A 244 -10.70 -4.30 -21.47
N GLY A 245 -11.65 -4.39 -20.54
CA GLY A 245 -11.41 -4.10 -19.15
C GLY A 245 -12.49 -4.64 -18.23
N VAL A 246 -12.09 -4.87 -16.97
CA VAL A 246 -13.02 -5.18 -15.87
C VAL A 246 -12.66 -4.30 -14.68
N LEU A 247 -13.66 -3.60 -14.15
CA LEU A 247 -13.56 -2.81 -12.92
C LEU A 247 -14.24 -3.54 -11.78
N SER A 248 -13.56 -3.68 -10.66
CA SER A 248 -14.14 -4.13 -9.40
C SER A 248 -14.23 -2.97 -8.44
N TRP A 249 -15.42 -2.70 -7.94
CA TRP A 249 -15.72 -1.63 -7.01
C TRP A 249 -16.17 -2.20 -5.68
N GLN A 250 -15.47 -1.85 -4.61
CA GLN A 250 -15.87 -2.11 -3.23
C GLN A 250 -16.32 -0.80 -2.61
N TYR A 251 -17.61 -0.70 -2.34
CA TYR A 251 -18.23 0.50 -1.77
C TYR A 251 -18.45 0.36 -0.26
N GLY A 252 -18.79 1.50 0.36
CA GLY A 252 -19.12 1.53 1.79
C GLY A 252 -17.92 1.39 2.72
N LEU A 253 -16.72 1.54 2.21
CA LEU A 253 -15.52 1.60 3.05
C LEU A 253 -15.49 2.94 3.81
N PRO A 254 -14.92 2.99 5.02
CA PRO A 254 -15.07 4.14 5.92
C PRO A 254 -14.60 5.49 5.38
N ARG A 255 -13.76 5.52 4.33
CA ARG A 255 -13.15 6.78 3.84
C ARG A 255 -13.25 6.98 2.34
N ALA A 256 -12.94 5.96 1.62
CA ALA A 256 -12.92 5.95 0.18
C ALA A 256 -13.29 4.58 -0.31
N ASP A 257 -14.14 4.52 -1.31
CA ASP A 257 -14.40 3.31 -2.04
C ASP A 257 -13.12 2.83 -2.72
N ALA A 258 -12.94 1.52 -2.84
CA ALA A 258 -11.77 0.96 -3.49
C ALA A 258 -12.10 0.44 -4.89
N LEU A 259 -11.23 0.75 -5.85
CA LEU A 259 -11.29 0.21 -7.20
C LEU A 259 -10.11 -0.71 -7.46
N TRP A 260 -10.36 -1.74 -8.24
CA TRP A 260 -9.35 -2.59 -8.87
C TRP A 260 -9.64 -2.69 -10.36
N MET A 261 -8.63 -2.37 -11.17
CA MET A 261 -8.72 -2.47 -12.63
C MET A 261 -8.01 -3.72 -13.13
N ALA A 262 -8.68 -4.45 -13.97
CA ALA A 262 -8.13 -5.51 -14.80
C ALA A 262 -8.15 -5.04 -16.23
N LEU A 263 -7.00 -4.63 -16.77
CA LEU A 263 -6.83 -4.15 -18.14
C LEU A 263 -5.70 -4.93 -18.81
N GLU A 264 -5.88 -5.22 -20.09
CA GLU A 264 -4.80 -5.74 -20.91
C GLU A 264 -3.75 -4.63 -21.15
N LYS A 265 -2.47 -4.99 -21.00
CA LYS A 265 -1.36 -4.06 -21.28
C LYS A 265 -1.19 -3.88 -22.78
N THR A 266 -1.80 -2.84 -23.33
CA THR A 266 -1.76 -2.47 -24.76
C THR A 266 -1.47 -0.98 -24.93
N THR A 267 -1.25 -0.54 -26.18
CA THR A 267 -1.13 0.89 -26.52
C THR A 267 -2.44 1.66 -26.27
N ALA A 268 -3.60 0.98 -26.32
CA ALA A 268 -4.92 1.55 -26.05
C ALA A 268 -5.35 1.50 -24.58
N GLU A 269 -4.43 1.13 -23.65
CA GLU A 269 -4.77 0.96 -22.23
C GLU A 269 -5.37 2.22 -21.59
N ASN A 270 -4.85 3.40 -21.94
CA ASN A 270 -5.40 4.66 -21.43
C ASN A 270 -6.84 4.87 -21.92
N GLU A 271 -7.13 4.57 -23.18
CA GLU A 271 -8.49 4.68 -23.74
C GLU A 271 -9.45 3.71 -23.05
N HIS A 272 -9.04 2.45 -22.89
CA HIS A 272 -9.85 1.44 -22.19
C HIS A 272 -10.09 1.79 -20.73
N ALA A 273 -9.06 2.30 -20.03
CA ALA A 273 -9.19 2.76 -18.65
C ALA A 273 -10.15 3.94 -18.54
N TYR A 274 -10.02 4.92 -19.43
CA TYR A 274 -10.89 6.09 -19.49
C TYR A 274 -12.34 5.66 -19.70
N ALA A 275 -12.62 4.87 -20.75
CA ALA A 275 -13.97 4.39 -21.05
C ALA A 275 -14.59 3.63 -19.89
N LEU A 276 -13.83 2.71 -19.28
CA LEU A 276 -14.29 1.88 -18.18
C LEU A 276 -14.65 2.69 -16.93
N ILE A 277 -13.78 3.64 -16.55
CA ILE A 277 -13.98 4.43 -15.34
C ILE A 277 -15.01 5.54 -15.57
N ALA A 278 -15.02 6.22 -16.73
CA ALA A 278 -15.98 7.27 -17.04
C ALA A 278 -17.42 6.74 -16.98
N GLU A 279 -17.69 5.60 -17.62
CA GLU A 279 -18.99 4.92 -17.59
C GLU A 279 -19.39 4.51 -16.16
N PHE A 280 -18.43 4.01 -15.37
CA PHE A 280 -18.68 3.70 -13.97
C PHE A 280 -19.03 4.94 -13.15
N LEU A 281 -18.27 6.01 -13.27
CA LEU A 281 -18.47 7.26 -12.53
C LEU A 281 -19.81 7.92 -12.88
N GLU A 282 -20.20 7.86 -14.15
CA GLU A 282 -21.46 8.47 -14.62
C GLU A 282 -22.69 7.71 -14.11
N HIS A 283 -22.67 6.38 -14.15
CA HIS A 283 -23.87 5.58 -13.97
C HIS A 283 -24.02 4.95 -12.58
N TYR A 284 -22.91 4.71 -11.88
CA TYR A 284 -22.94 3.92 -10.65
C TYR A 284 -22.39 4.66 -9.44
N TRP A 285 -21.40 5.53 -9.61
CA TRP A 285 -20.83 6.26 -8.50
C TRP A 285 -21.59 7.55 -8.25
N LYS A 286 -22.15 7.71 -7.04
CA LYS A 286 -22.99 8.87 -6.74
C LYS A 286 -22.25 10.03 -6.09
N ASN A 287 -21.39 9.73 -5.14
CA ASN A 287 -20.58 10.74 -4.45
C ASN A 287 -19.74 10.04 -3.34
N GLY A 288 -18.51 10.44 -3.18
CA GLY A 288 -17.60 9.89 -2.20
C GLY A 288 -16.17 10.22 -2.55
N SER A 289 -15.24 9.57 -1.90
CA SER A 289 -13.87 9.50 -2.38
C SER A 289 -13.60 8.10 -2.91
N ILE A 290 -12.76 7.99 -3.91
CA ILE A 290 -12.34 6.73 -4.51
C ILE A 290 -10.83 6.63 -4.40
N ARG A 291 -10.33 5.44 -4.09
CA ARG A 291 -8.90 5.11 -4.14
C ARG A 291 -8.65 3.98 -5.12
N LEU A 292 -7.52 4.06 -5.78
CA LEU A 292 -7.06 3.07 -6.73
C LEU A 292 -5.54 2.94 -6.64
N GLU A 293 -5.05 1.75 -6.39
CA GLU A 293 -3.64 1.42 -6.51
C GLU A 293 -3.41 0.78 -7.88
N TYR A 294 -2.45 1.32 -8.67
CA TYR A 294 -2.18 0.79 -10.01
C TYR A 294 -0.68 0.89 -10.35
N PRO A 295 -0.15 -0.02 -11.17
CA PRO A 295 1.27 0.02 -11.52
C PRO A 295 1.67 1.33 -12.19
N PHE A 296 2.85 1.84 -11.83
CA PHE A 296 3.45 3.03 -12.45
C PHE A 296 3.56 2.86 -13.98
N GLY A 297 3.33 3.94 -14.70
CA GLY A 297 3.37 3.97 -16.17
C GLY A 297 2.15 3.36 -16.85
N ARG A 298 1.10 2.97 -16.10
CA ARG A 298 -0.11 2.37 -16.63
C ARG A 298 -1.34 3.23 -16.35
N ALA A 299 -2.15 3.47 -17.38
CA ALA A 299 -3.43 4.19 -17.32
C ALA A 299 -3.38 5.61 -16.70
N GLU A 300 -2.19 6.21 -16.55
CA GLU A 300 -2.01 7.48 -15.84
C GLU A 300 -2.79 8.63 -16.51
N GLY A 301 -2.64 8.79 -17.83
CA GLY A 301 -3.33 9.85 -18.57
C GLY A 301 -4.85 9.75 -18.50
N ALA A 302 -5.40 8.53 -18.44
CA ALA A 302 -6.83 8.32 -18.25
C ALA A 302 -7.28 8.75 -16.86
N LEU A 303 -6.54 8.35 -15.83
CA LEU A 303 -6.86 8.69 -14.44
C LEU A 303 -6.79 10.19 -14.19
N GLU A 304 -5.75 10.86 -14.68
CA GLU A 304 -5.61 12.33 -14.60
C GLU A 304 -6.77 13.05 -15.31
N SER A 305 -7.12 12.61 -16.53
CA SER A 305 -8.21 13.18 -17.31
C SER A 305 -9.57 13.03 -16.63
N LEU A 306 -9.74 12.02 -15.78
CA LEU A 306 -10.95 11.77 -14.98
C LEU A 306 -10.94 12.46 -13.62
N GLY A 307 -9.91 13.28 -13.32
CA GLY A 307 -9.80 14.03 -12.09
C GLY A 307 -9.19 13.27 -10.91
N PHE A 308 -8.63 12.10 -11.13
CA PHE A 308 -7.82 11.44 -10.11
C PHE A 308 -6.51 12.21 -9.91
N THR A 309 -6.10 12.31 -8.68
CA THR A 309 -4.81 12.90 -8.30
C THR A 309 -3.88 11.83 -7.76
N LEU A 310 -2.61 11.89 -8.12
CA LEU A 310 -1.59 11.02 -7.56
C LEU A 310 -1.34 11.43 -6.11
N SER A 311 -1.73 10.57 -5.17
CA SER A 311 -1.51 10.79 -3.74
C SER A 311 -0.10 10.39 -3.34
N ARG A 312 0.35 9.22 -3.79
CA ARG A 312 1.69 8.69 -3.49
C ARG A 312 2.19 7.79 -4.63
N GLN A 313 3.49 7.80 -4.82
CA GLN A 313 4.18 6.81 -5.64
C GLN A 313 5.18 6.06 -4.75
N LEU A 314 5.05 4.75 -4.67
CA LEU A 314 5.82 3.90 -3.77
C LEU A 314 6.62 2.84 -4.53
N ASP A 315 7.92 2.81 -4.26
CA ASP A 315 8.78 1.73 -4.70
C ASP A 315 8.73 0.58 -3.68
N TRP A 316 8.35 -0.59 -4.14
CA TRP A 316 8.51 -1.83 -3.40
C TRP A 316 9.92 -2.36 -3.60
N MET A 317 10.66 -2.50 -2.53
CA MET A 317 12.01 -3.02 -2.56
C MET A 317 12.10 -4.33 -1.79
N LYS A 318 12.89 -5.27 -2.31
CA LYS A 318 13.12 -6.59 -1.74
C LYS A 318 14.61 -6.78 -1.48
N LEU A 319 14.94 -7.41 -0.36
CA LEU A 319 16.30 -7.84 -0.04
C LEU A 319 16.63 -9.12 -0.82
N HIS A 320 17.80 -9.15 -1.47
CA HIS A 320 18.36 -10.30 -2.18
C HIS A 320 19.40 -11.05 -1.35
#